data_0a006072307a81fb392d1ab235ec692c
#
_entry.id   0a006072307a81fb392d1ab235ec692c
#
_cell.length_a   1.000
_cell.length_b   1.000
_cell.length_c   1.000
_cell.angle_alpha   90.00
_cell.angle_beta   90.00
_cell.angle_gamma   90.00
#
_symmetry.space_group_name_H-M   'P 1'
#
loop_
_entity.id
_entity.type
_entity.pdbx_description
1 polymer ?
#
loop_
_entity_poly.entity_id
_entity_poly.type
_entity_poly.pdbx_seq_one_letter_code
_entity_poly.pdbx_strand_id
1 'polypeptide(L)'
;MAKSDPNHNAARTISAQPRLHQRAREIQAYSSVSHMLPLELEEPVRLEMTEQLNQLLADTMTLRDLYKKSHWQVAGPTFYQLHLLYDKHYDEQVELVDSIAERIQLLGGVSLAMAPDVAETTQIERPPRGREEVPVQLSRLVDAHQMIIRQTRKLARRSSDLGDDGTNDLLVSEVLRTNELQVWFLSEHLVNVPLVEAEEPSLSVVGAN
;
A
#
# COMPACT_ATOMS: atom_id res chain seq x y z
N MET A 1 -27.16 26.67 24.11
CA MET A 1 -26.95 25.35 24.74
C MET A 1 -27.53 24.29 23.81
N ALA A 2 -26.72 23.71 22.97
CA ALA A 2 -27.14 22.61 22.10
C ALA A 2 -27.01 21.31 22.89
N LYS A 3 -28.11 20.56 22.99
CA LYS A 3 -28.11 19.24 23.62
C LYS A 3 -27.38 18.27 22.75
N SER A 4 -26.31 17.69 23.27
CA SER A 4 -25.62 16.56 22.68
C SER A 4 -26.53 15.33 22.70
N ASP A 5 -26.79 14.77 21.55
CA ASP A 5 -27.56 13.53 21.35
C ASP A 5 -26.66 12.33 21.74
N PRO A 6 -27.02 11.52 22.77
CA PRO A 6 -26.12 10.47 23.27
C PRO A 6 -26.22 9.13 22.50
N ASN A 7 -26.73 9.10 21.26
CA ASN A 7 -27.06 7.85 20.60
C ASN A 7 -26.34 7.64 19.25
N HIS A 8 -25.08 8.05 19.13
CA HIS A 8 -24.33 7.90 17.88
C HIS A 8 -23.49 6.60 17.80
N ASN A 9 -23.66 5.70 18.76
CA ASN A 9 -22.89 4.43 18.78
C ASN A 9 -23.78 3.18 18.92
N ALA A 10 -24.98 3.24 18.37
CA ALA A 10 -25.69 2.00 18.09
C ALA A 10 -25.06 1.39 16.85
N ALA A 11 -24.28 0.32 17.03
CA ALA A 11 -23.83 -0.54 15.95
C ALA A 11 -25.02 -0.76 15.01
N ARG A 12 -24.92 -0.28 13.77
CA ARG A 12 -25.94 -0.50 12.75
C ARG A 12 -26.08 -2.00 12.60
N THR A 13 -27.11 -2.56 13.22
CA THR A 13 -27.44 -3.97 13.01
C THR A 13 -27.79 -4.10 11.54
N ILE A 14 -26.84 -4.62 10.77
CA ILE A 14 -27.09 -4.96 9.37
C ILE A 14 -28.19 -6.02 9.41
N SER A 15 -29.37 -5.68 8.89
CA SER A 15 -30.44 -6.63 8.75
C SER A 15 -29.95 -7.84 7.99
N ALA A 16 -29.88 -8.96 8.67
CA ALA A 16 -29.48 -10.21 8.07
C ALA A 16 -30.37 -10.50 6.87
N GLN A 17 -29.73 -10.80 5.84
CA GLN A 17 -30.20 -11.32 4.56
C GLN A 17 -31.68 -11.66 4.53
N PRO A 18 -32.55 -10.76 4.04
CA PRO A 18 -34.00 -10.97 4.05
C PRO A 18 -34.45 -12.22 3.26
N ARG A 19 -33.56 -12.80 2.45
CA ARG A 19 -33.85 -13.98 1.62
C ARG A 19 -33.73 -15.32 2.35
N LEU A 20 -32.96 -15.39 3.45
CA LEU A 20 -32.65 -16.66 4.11
C LEU A 20 -33.14 -16.74 5.53
N HIS A 21 -33.80 -15.71 6.05
CA HIS A 21 -34.29 -15.61 7.44
C HIS A 21 -33.22 -15.95 8.50
N GLN A 22 -31.93 -15.77 8.16
CA GLN A 22 -30.81 -16.01 9.04
C GLN A 22 -30.50 -14.76 9.83
N ARG A 23 -30.05 -14.95 11.07
CA ARG A 23 -29.50 -13.81 11.83
C ARG A 23 -28.09 -13.49 11.31
N ALA A 24 -27.86 -12.22 10.94
CA ALA A 24 -26.51 -11.75 10.67
C ALA A 24 -25.70 -11.79 11.97
N ARG A 25 -24.63 -12.55 11.97
CA ARG A 25 -23.65 -12.57 13.05
C ARG A 25 -22.27 -12.80 12.44
N GLU A 26 -21.28 -12.20 13.04
CA GLU A 26 -19.90 -12.60 12.79
C GLU A 26 -19.67 -14.00 13.38
N ILE A 27 -19.02 -14.86 12.62
CA ILE A 27 -18.59 -16.18 13.07
C ILE A 27 -17.17 -16.14 13.63
N GLN A 28 -16.42 -15.10 13.31
CA GLN A 28 -15.09 -14.79 13.84
C GLN A 28 -14.98 -13.26 13.97
N ALA A 29 -14.55 -12.77 15.13
CA ALA A 29 -14.34 -11.35 15.34
C ALA A 29 -13.06 -10.87 14.64
N TYR A 30 -13.06 -9.63 14.12
CA TYR A 30 -11.83 -8.95 13.74
C TYR A 30 -10.86 -8.91 14.94
N SER A 31 -9.56 -8.94 14.68
CA SER A 31 -8.51 -9.02 15.73
C SER A 31 -8.50 -10.34 16.51
N SER A 32 -9.01 -11.42 15.93
CA SER A 32 -8.89 -12.76 16.47
C SER A 32 -8.27 -13.72 15.46
N VAL A 33 -7.75 -14.87 15.93
CA VAL A 33 -7.25 -15.93 15.07
C VAL A 33 -7.96 -17.24 15.37
N SER A 34 -8.21 -18.02 14.32
CA SER A 34 -8.84 -19.34 14.44
C SER A 34 -7.88 -20.34 15.08
N HIS A 35 -8.39 -21.15 16.01
CA HIS A 35 -7.64 -22.26 16.62
C HIS A 35 -7.62 -23.54 15.76
N MET A 36 -8.37 -23.56 14.65
CA MET A 36 -8.60 -24.78 13.88
C MET A 36 -7.51 -25.11 12.86
N LEU A 37 -6.55 -24.19 12.63
CA LEU A 37 -5.49 -24.38 11.64
C LEU A 37 -4.25 -24.99 12.28
N PRO A 38 -3.81 -26.21 11.86
CA PRO A 38 -2.61 -26.87 12.37
C PRO A 38 -1.35 -26.33 11.70
N LEU A 39 -0.92 -25.13 12.07
CA LEU A 39 0.18 -24.40 11.42
C LEU A 39 1.53 -24.54 12.13
N GLU A 40 1.56 -25.23 13.29
CA GLU A 40 2.76 -25.31 14.17
C GLU A 40 3.33 -23.91 14.52
N LEU A 41 2.43 -22.89 14.57
CA LEU A 41 2.71 -21.54 15.04
C LEU A 41 1.81 -21.23 16.24
N GLU A 42 2.42 -20.76 17.30
CA GLU A 42 1.71 -20.37 18.52
C GLU A 42 0.70 -19.26 18.27
N GLU A 43 -0.44 -19.32 18.95
CA GLU A 43 -1.52 -18.34 18.79
C GLU A 43 -1.08 -16.87 18.97
N PRO A 44 -0.26 -16.52 19.99
CA PRO A 44 0.22 -15.15 20.17
C PRO A 44 1.03 -14.64 18.96
N VAL A 45 1.81 -15.51 18.32
CA VAL A 45 2.58 -15.18 17.12
C VAL A 45 1.64 -14.87 15.96
N ARG A 46 0.66 -15.74 15.73
CA ARG A 46 -0.33 -15.56 14.66
C ARG A 46 -1.16 -14.29 14.85
N LEU A 47 -1.54 -14.00 16.09
CA LEU A 47 -2.30 -12.80 16.41
C LEU A 47 -1.48 -11.53 16.15
N GLU A 48 -0.22 -11.46 16.63
CA GLU A 48 0.69 -10.36 16.40
C GLU A 48 0.93 -10.13 14.90
N MET A 49 1.22 -11.21 14.14
CA MET A 49 1.45 -11.09 12.71
C MET A 49 0.20 -10.64 11.95
N THR A 50 -0.97 -11.16 12.29
CA THR A 50 -2.25 -10.76 11.70
C THR A 50 -2.53 -9.27 11.90
N GLU A 51 -2.28 -8.73 13.10
CA GLU A 51 -2.46 -7.32 13.39
C GLU A 51 -1.52 -6.44 12.56
N GLN A 52 -0.23 -6.79 12.52
CA GLN A 52 0.78 -6.04 11.76
C GLN A 52 0.56 -6.13 10.24
N LEU A 53 0.14 -7.28 9.74
CA LEU A 53 -0.19 -7.46 8.33
C LEU A 53 -1.45 -6.68 7.93
N ASN A 54 -2.45 -6.56 8.80
CA ASN A 54 -3.62 -5.71 8.54
C ASN A 54 -3.26 -4.23 8.43
N GLN A 55 -2.32 -3.74 9.23
CA GLN A 55 -1.78 -2.39 9.08
C GLN A 55 -1.08 -2.23 7.71
N LEU A 56 -0.22 -3.18 7.35
CA LEU A 56 0.49 -3.19 6.07
C LEU A 56 -0.50 -3.29 4.89
N LEU A 57 -1.55 -4.09 5.03
CA LEU A 57 -2.61 -4.25 4.04
C LEU A 57 -3.34 -2.93 3.78
N ALA A 58 -3.74 -2.21 4.83
CA ALA A 58 -4.40 -0.91 4.70
C ALA A 58 -3.51 0.12 3.98
N ASP A 59 -2.22 0.17 4.32
CA ASP A 59 -1.26 1.06 3.69
C ASP A 59 -1.01 0.67 2.22
N THR A 60 -0.91 -0.63 1.91
CA THR A 60 -0.75 -1.14 0.54
C THR A 60 -1.98 -0.85 -0.33
N MET A 61 -3.20 -1.03 0.22
CA MET A 61 -4.45 -0.65 -0.45
C MET A 61 -4.50 0.85 -0.74
N THR A 62 -4.05 1.68 0.21
CA THR A 62 -4.02 3.13 0.03
C THR A 62 -3.00 3.54 -1.03
N LEU A 63 -1.81 2.93 -1.05
CA LEU A 63 -0.80 3.16 -2.09
C LEU A 63 -1.31 2.73 -3.47
N ARG A 64 -1.93 1.56 -3.58
CA ARG A 64 -2.59 1.09 -4.81
C ARG A 64 -3.56 2.14 -5.36
N ASP A 65 -4.45 2.64 -4.51
CA ASP A 65 -5.46 3.62 -4.92
C ASP A 65 -4.83 4.99 -5.23
N LEU A 66 -3.73 5.36 -4.57
CA LEU A 66 -2.95 6.54 -4.87
C LEU A 66 -2.32 6.47 -6.27
N TYR A 67 -1.82 5.31 -6.69
CA TYR A 67 -1.36 5.07 -8.06
C TYR A 67 -2.48 5.27 -9.07
N LYS A 68 -3.67 4.71 -8.82
CA LYS A 68 -4.79 4.85 -9.76
C LYS A 68 -5.30 6.29 -9.83
N LYS A 69 -5.32 7.01 -8.71
CA LYS A 69 -5.61 8.45 -8.70
C LYS A 69 -4.58 9.20 -9.54
N SER A 70 -3.29 8.93 -9.36
CA SER A 70 -2.20 9.59 -10.09
C SER A 70 -2.26 9.27 -11.58
N HIS A 71 -2.52 8.02 -11.96
CA HIS A 71 -2.73 7.57 -13.33
C HIS A 71 -3.84 8.37 -14.05
N TRP A 72 -4.98 8.60 -13.39
CA TRP A 72 -6.07 9.41 -13.98
C TRP A 72 -5.76 10.91 -14.05
N GLN A 73 -4.91 11.41 -13.18
CA GLN A 73 -4.71 12.84 -12.97
C GLN A 73 -3.37 13.38 -13.51
N VAL A 74 -2.44 12.51 -13.92
CA VAL A 74 -1.18 12.94 -14.50
C VAL A 74 -1.41 13.76 -15.79
N ALA A 75 -0.59 14.78 -16.01
CA ALA A 75 -0.67 15.66 -17.18
C ALA A 75 0.70 16.29 -17.47
N GLY A 76 0.90 16.80 -18.67
CA GLY A 76 2.09 17.52 -19.06
C GLY A 76 3.04 16.70 -19.94
N PRO A 77 4.30 17.14 -20.10
CA PRO A 77 5.23 16.54 -21.06
C PRO A 77 5.53 15.06 -20.82
N THR A 78 5.47 14.62 -19.57
CA THR A 78 5.73 13.24 -19.16
C THR A 78 4.45 12.40 -19.02
N PHE A 79 3.31 12.88 -19.54
CA PHE A 79 2.01 12.23 -19.39
C PHE A 79 2.03 10.76 -19.78
N TYR A 80 2.46 10.46 -20.99
CA TYR A 80 2.36 9.09 -21.52
C TYR A 80 3.17 8.08 -20.71
N GLN A 81 4.42 8.42 -20.41
CA GLN A 81 5.33 7.55 -19.67
C GLN A 81 4.80 7.28 -18.25
N LEU A 82 4.40 8.33 -17.54
CA LEU A 82 3.91 8.22 -16.17
C LEU A 82 2.54 7.59 -16.09
N HIS A 83 1.66 7.86 -17.06
CA HIS A 83 0.36 7.22 -17.15
C HIS A 83 0.47 5.68 -17.22
N LEU A 84 1.38 5.18 -18.08
CA LEU A 84 1.65 3.74 -18.20
C LEU A 84 2.39 3.18 -16.98
N LEU A 85 3.36 3.92 -16.45
CA LEU A 85 4.11 3.50 -15.27
C LEU A 85 3.22 3.36 -14.04
N TYR A 86 2.35 4.33 -13.80
CA TYR A 86 1.41 4.29 -12.67
C TYR A 86 0.41 3.15 -12.78
N ASP A 87 -0.04 2.82 -14.00
CA ASP A 87 -0.93 1.68 -14.22
C ASP A 87 -0.23 0.35 -13.94
N LYS A 88 1.01 0.19 -14.44
CA LYS A 88 1.84 -0.97 -14.14
C LYS A 88 2.06 -1.15 -12.63
N HIS A 89 2.43 -0.08 -11.94
CA HIS A 89 2.66 -0.13 -10.49
C HIS A 89 1.36 -0.40 -9.71
N TYR A 90 0.22 0.12 -10.18
CA TYR A 90 -1.09 -0.21 -9.64
C TYR A 90 -1.36 -1.72 -9.69
N ASP A 91 -1.15 -2.35 -10.85
CA ASP A 91 -1.38 -3.78 -11.02
C ASP A 91 -0.46 -4.61 -10.10
N GLU A 92 0.81 -4.24 -9.97
CA GLU A 92 1.75 -4.88 -9.03
C GLU A 92 1.31 -4.71 -7.56
N GLN A 93 0.74 -3.57 -7.19
CA GLN A 93 0.20 -3.36 -5.84
C GLN A 93 -1.11 -4.15 -5.61
N VAL A 94 -1.91 -4.42 -6.64
CA VAL A 94 -3.09 -5.30 -6.56
C VAL A 94 -2.67 -6.71 -6.13
N GLU A 95 -1.63 -7.26 -6.75
CA GLU A 95 -1.07 -8.58 -6.39
C GLU A 95 -0.57 -8.61 -4.94
N LEU A 96 0.13 -7.56 -4.48
CA LEU A 96 0.58 -7.48 -3.10
C LEU A 96 -0.56 -7.39 -2.09
N VAL A 97 -1.64 -6.66 -2.42
CA VAL A 97 -2.85 -6.58 -1.58
C VAL A 97 -3.43 -7.96 -1.37
N ASP A 98 -3.55 -8.75 -2.43
CA ASP A 98 -4.09 -10.11 -2.38
C ASP A 98 -3.20 -11.04 -1.56
N SER A 99 -1.89 -11.08 -1.87
CA SER A 99 -0.91 -11.90 -1.14
C SER A 99 -0.88 -11.61 0.37
N ILE A 100 -0.93 -10.33 0.76
CA ILE A 100 -0.95 -9.93 2.18
C ILE A 100 -2.28 -10.35 2.83
N ALA A 101 -3.41 -10.12 2.16
CA ALA A 101 -4.73 -10.48 2.68
C ALA A 101 -4.86 -12.01 2.85
N GLU A 102 -4.41 -12.79 1.88
CA GLU A 102 -4.38 -14.25 1.96
C GLU A 102 -3.44 -14.76 3.06
N ARG A 103 -2.29 -14.11 3.27
CA ARG A 103 -1.39 -14.47 4.38
C ARG A 103 -2.07 -14.29 5.73
N ILE A 104 -2.85 -13.24 5.93
CA ILE A 104 -3.65 -13.03 7.13
C ILE A 104 -4.63 -14.19 7.33
N GLN A 105 -5.32 -14.60 6.26
CA GLN A 105 -6.25 -15.75 6.31
C GLN A 105 -5.52 -17.06 6.62
N LEU A 106 -4.35 -17.29 6.00
CA LEU A 106 -3.50 -18.45 6.27
C LEU A 106 -3.07 -18.52 7.73
N LEU A 107 -2.85 -17.41 8.41
CA LEU A 107 -2.57 -17.34 9.85
C LEU A 107 -3.83 -17.57 10.72
N GLY A 108 -4.99 -17.72 10.10
CA GLY A 108 -6.27 -17.88 10.79
C GLY A 108 -6.89 -16.55 11.23
N GLY A 109 -6.38 -15.44 10.77
CA GLY A 109 -6.88 -14.10 11.06
C GLY A 109 -8.05 -13.68 10.18
N VAL A 110 -8.43 -12.40 10.29
CA VAL A 110 -9.45 -11.74 9.46
C VAL A 110 -8.79 -10.53 8.81
N SER A 111 -8.73 -10.52 7.47
CA SER A 111 -8.19 -9.39 6.72
C SER A 111 -9.24 -8.27 6.60
N LEU A 112 -8.83 -7.02 6.81
CA LEU A 112 -9.65 -5.86 6.49
C LEU A 112 -9.82 -5.73 4.96
N ALA A 113 -10.96 -5.16 4.51
CA ALA A 113 -11.22 -5.06 3.08
C ALA A 113 -11.99 -3.81 2.66
N MET A 114 -12.84 -3.26 3.52
CA MET A 114 -13.76 -2.21 3.13
C MET A 114 -13.10 -0.82 3.22
N ALA A 115 -13.44 0.06 2.26
CA ALA A 115 -12.85 1.39 2.17
C ALA A 115 -12.92 2.23 3.47
N PRO A 116 -13.99 2.18 4.28
CA PRO A 116 -13.99 2.86 5.58
C PRO A 116 -12.92 2.32 6.54
N ASP A 117 -12.77 0.99 6.62
CA ASP A 117 -11.80 0.34 7.50
C ASP A 117 -10.36 0.66 7.06
N VAL A 118 -10.11 0.66 5.74
CA VAL A 118 -8.83 1.09 5.16
C VAL A 118 -8.52 2.54 5.52
N ALA A 119 -9.51 3.45 5.38
CA ALA A 119 -9.33 4.86 5.65
C ALA A 119 -9.08 5.17 7.14
N GLU A 120 -9.62 4.36 8.04
CA GLU A 120 -9.41 4.47 9.49
C GLU A 120 -8.07 3.88 9.94
N THR A 121 -7.52 2.91 9.18
CA THR A 121 -6.34 2.14 9.57
C THR A 121 -5.06 2.66 8.91
N THR A 122 -5.13 3.11 7.65
CA THR A 122 -3.94 3.53 6.90
C THR A 122 -3.19 4.68 7.56
N GLN A 123 -1.86 4.62 7.52
CA GLN A 123 -0.96 5.70 7.96
C GLN A 123 -0.55 6.64 6.81
N ILE A 124 -0.92 6.30 5.58
CA ILE A 124 -0.64 7.15 4.41
C ILE A 124 -1.61 8.32 4.40
N GLU A 125 -1.05 9.53 4.41
CA GLU A 125 -1.84 10.75 4.40
C GLU A 125 -2.68 10.87 3.12
N ARG A 126 -3.95 11.24 3.31
CA ARG A 126 -4.87 11.44 2.20
C ARG A 126 -4.45 12.64 1.35
N PRO A 127 -4.21 12.48 0.03
CA PRO A 127 -3.91 13.59 -0.84
C PRO A 127 -5.14 14.48 -1.09
N PRO A 128 -4.95 15.71 -1.58
CA PRO A 128 -6.04 16.54 -2.07
C PRO A 128 -6.87 15.83 -3.14
N ARG A 129 -8.17 16.16 -3.23
CA ARG A 129 -9.04 15.59 -4.28
C ARG A 129 -8.68 16.08 -5.68
N GLY A 130 -8.15 17.29 -5.76
CA GLY A 130 -7.77 17.93 -7.02
C GLY A 130 -6.52 17.32 -7.65
N ARG A 131 -6.22 17.82 -8.84
CA ARG A 131 -5.01 17.48 -9.59
C ARG A 131 -3.82 18.24 -8.99
N GLU A 132 -2.73 17.51 -8.77
CA GLU A 132 -1.45 18.06 -8.35
C GLU A 132 -0.44 18.02 -9.50
N GLU A 133 0.61 18.82 -9.40
CA GLU A 133 1.73 18.79 -10.35
C GLU A 133 2.48 17.45 -10.26
N VAL A 134 3.10 17.03 -11.37
CA VAL A 134 3.79 15.74 -11.47
C VAL A 134 4.87 15.54 -10.41
N PRO A 135 5.76 16.50 -10.10
CA PRO A 135 6.75 16.31 -9.04
C PRO A 135 6.12 16.07 -7.67
N VAL A 136 4.97 16.68 -7.38
CA VAL A 136 4.23 16.47 -6.13
C VAL A 136 3.62 15.07 -6.08
N GLN A 137 3.01 14.62 -7.19
CA GLN A 137 2.48 13.26 -7.29
C GLN A 137 3.56 12.20 -7.06
N LEU A 138 4.72 12.37 -7.72
CA LEU A 138 5.88 11.47 -7.57
C LEU A 138 6.39 11.46 -6.12
N SER A 139 6.54 12.63 -5.49
CA SER A 139 7.00 12.75 -4.12
C SER A 139 6.06 12.03 -3.14
N ARG A 140 4.74 12.18 -3.30
CA ARG A 140 3.75 11.48 -2.45
C ARG A 140 3.84 9.96 -2.59
N LEU A 141 4.02 9.47 -3.82
CA LEU A 141 4.21 8.04 -4.06
C LEU A 141 5.49 7.53 -3.41
N VAL A 142 6.61 8.26 -3.55
CA VAL A 142 7.88 7.90 -2.91
C VAL A 142 7.77 7.90 -1.38
N ASP A 143 7.11 8.89 -0.78
CA ASP A 143 6.89 8.97 0.67
C ASP A 143 6.04 7.79 1.18
N ALA A 144 4.98 7.43 0.46
CA ALA A 144 4.15 6.28 0.78
C ALA A 144 4.95 4.97 0.70
N HIS A 145 5.74 4.76 -0.35
CA HIS A 145 6.64 3.63 -0.45
C HIS A 145 7.67 3.58 0.68
N GLN A 146 8.27 4.72 1.04
CA GLN A 146 9.25 4.77 2.12
C GLN A 146 8.64 4.32 3.45
N MET A 147 7.38 4.67 3.70
CA MET A 147 6.64 4.22 4.89
C MET A 147 6.46 2.70 4.86
N ILE A 148 5.94 2.16 3.76
CA ILE A 148 5.72 0.73 3.57
C ILE A 148 7.05 -0.05 3.68
N ILE A 149 8.10 0.37 3.01
CA ILE A 149 9.43 -0.27 3.07
C ILE A 149 9.96 -0.32 4.50
N ARG A 150 9.84 0.78 5.26
CA ARG A 150 10.27 0.85 6.66
C ARG A 150 9.50 -0.14 7.53
N GLN A 151 8.18 -0.17 7.37
CA GLN A 151 7.28 -1.09 8.07
C GLN A 151 7.60 -2.55 7.72
N THR A 152 7.70 -2.86 6.43
CA THR A 152 8.02 -4.19 5.92
C THR A 152 9.35 -4.73 6.47
N ARG A 153 10.42 -3.90 6.47
CA ARG A 153 11.73 -4.29 7.03
C ARG A 153 11.66 -4.60 8.52
N LYS A 154 10.85 -3.85 9.27
CA LYS A 154 10.65 -4.09 10.71
C LYS A 154 9.88 -5.38 10.94
N LEU A 155 8.80 -5.57 10.17
CA LEU A 155 7.92 -6.75 10.30
C LEU A 155 8.63 -8.02 9.84
N ALA A 156 9.43 -7.97 8.77
CA ALA A 156 10.21 -9.11 8.29
C ALA A 156 11.21 -9.62 9.35
N ARG A 157 11.90 -8.73 10.04
CA ARG A 157 12.75 -9.14 11.18
C ARG A 157 11.95 -9.76 12.31
N ARG A 158 10.82 -9.14 12.65
CA ARG A 158 9.97 -9.62 13.73
C ARG A 158 9.36 -11.00 13.44
N SER A 159 8.90 -11.24 12.22
CA SER A 159 8.38 -12.55 11.81
C SER A 159 9.46 -13.64 11.86
N SER A 160 10.69 -13.32 11.42
CA SER A 160 11.84 -14.24 11.53
C SER A 160 12.17 -14.56 12.99
N ASP A 161 12.21 -13.55 13.86
CA ASP A 161 12.49 -13.74 15.30
C ASP A 161 11.44 -14.61 15.99
N LEU A 162 10.22 -14.64 15.49
CA LEU A 162 9.09 -15.41 15.99
C LEU A 162 8.92 -16.78 15.31
N GLY A 163 9.77 -17.11 14.32
CA GLY A 163 9.71 -18.36 13.56
C GLY A 163 8.59 -18.43 12.52
N ASP A 164 7.99 -17.28 12.16
CA ASP A 164 7.02 -17.19 11.06
C ASP A 164 7.74 -16.94 9.73
N ASP A 165 8.39 -17.99 9.23
CA ASP A 165 9.18 -17.96 7.99
C ASP A 165 8.32 -17.63 6.76
N GLY A 166 7.05 -18.07 6.75
CA GLY A 166 6.14 -17.79 5.64
C GLY A 166 5.76 -16.33 5.53
N THR A 167 5.57 -15.64 6.66
CA THR A 167 5.39 -14.17 6.65
C THR A 167 6.68 -13.46 6.30
N ASN A 168 7.83 -13.92 6.81
CA ASN A 168 9.13 -13.36 6.47
C ASN A 168 9.41 -13.43 4.97
N ASP A 169 9.17 -14.60 4.35
CA ASP A 169 9.40 -14.79 2.91
C ASP A 169 8.51 -13.88 2.06
N LEU A 170 7.20 -13.83 2.32
CA LEU A 170 6.29 -12.89 1.64
C LEU A 170 6.80 -11.45 1.72
N LEU A 171 7.18 -11.01 2.92
CA LEU A 171 7.61 -9.64 3.15
C LEU A 171 8.92 -9.31 2.43
N VAL A 172 9.90 -10.22 2.41
CA VAL A 172 11.21 -9.99 1.79
C VAL A 172 11.15 -10.22 0.29
N SER A 173 10.52 -11.31 -0.15
CA SER A 173 10.57 -11.74 -1.55
C SER A 173 9.60 -11.00 -2.45
N GLU A 174 8.46 -10.55 -1.92
CA GLU A 174 7.42 -9.88 -2.71
C GLU A 174 7.27 -8.42 -2.32
N VAL A 175 6.83 -8.14 -1.08
CA VAL A 175 6.47 -6.78 -0.68
C VAL A 175 7.67 -5.82 -0.76
N LEU A 176 8.80 -6.20 -0.17
CA LEU A 176 9.98 -5.33 -0.12
C LEU A 176 10.56 -5.10 -1.51
N ARG A 177 10.79 -6.17 -2.27
CA ARG A 177 11.42 -6.08 -3.60
C ARG A 177 10.59 -5.28 -4.58
N THR A 178 9.28 -5.49 -4.61
CA THR A 178 8.36 -4.73 -5.48
C THR A 178 8.36 -3.24 -5.13
N ASN A 179 8.26 -2.91 -3.85
CA ASN A 179 8.26 -1.51 -3.41
C ASN A 179 9.62 -0.83 -3.67
N GLU A 180 10.76 -1.51 -3.48
CA GLU A 180 12.09 -0.97 -3.80
C GLU A 180 12.26 -0.72 -5.31
N LEU A 181 11.79 -1.64 -6.15
CA LEU A 181 11.79 -1.46 -7.61
C LEU A 181 10.97 -0.24 -8.03
N GLN A 182 9.77 -0.10 -7.48
CA GLN A 182 8.88 1.02 -7.79
C GLN A 182 9.47 2.36 -7.32
N VAL A 183 10.09 2.41 -6.16
CA VAL A 183 10.82 3.60 -5.68
C VAL A 183 11.92 3.99 -6.65
N TRP A 184 12.70 3.05 -7.14
CA TRP A 184 13.75 3.34 -8.12
C TRP A 184 13.16 4.01 -9.37
N PHE A 185 12.14 3.41 -9.98
CA PHE A 185 11.49 3.98 -11.18
C PHE A 185 10.92 5.38 -10.93
N LEU A 186 10.28 5.63 -9.78
CA LEU A 186 9.74 6.95 -9.45
C LEU A 186 10.85 7.97 -9.22
N SER A 187 11.91 7.59 -8.53
CA SER A 187 13.01 8.48 -8.16
C SER A 187 13.77 8.98 -9.38
N GLU A 188 13.92 8.17 -10.44
CA GLU A 188 14.57 8.56 -11.68
C GLU A 188 13.82 9.71 -12.40
N HIS A 189 12.52 9.83 -12.17
CA HIS A 189 11.74 10.97 -12.69
C HIS A 189 11.92 12.28 -11.89
N LEU A 190 12.55 12.21 -10.72
CA LEU A 190 12.85 13.38 -9.88
C LEU A 190 14.28 13.89 -10.05
N VAL A 191 15.11 13.17 -10.81
CA VAL A 191 16.49 13.58 -11.09
C VAL A 191 16.48 14.73 -12.09
N ASN A 192 17.07 15.87 -11.70
CA ASN A 192 17.18 17.04 -12.55
C ASN A 192 18.52 17.01 -13.31
N VAL A 193 18.59 16.20 -14.38
CA VAL A 193 19.74 16.14 -15.29
C VAL A 193 19.26 16.54 -16.68
N PRO A 194 20.01 17.35 -17.43
CA PRO A 194 19.68 17.61 -18.83
C PRO A 194 19.75 16.31 -19.65
N LEU A 195 18.74 16.08 -20.49
CA LEU A 195 18.63 14.88 -21.33
C LEU A 195 19.78 14.75 -22.35
N VAL A 196 20.35 15.87 -22.77
CA VAL A 196 21.50 15.95 -23.68
C VAL A 196 22.29 17.19 -23.32
N GLU A 197 23.57 17.01 -23.00
CA GLU A 197 24.57 18.10 -23.06
C GLU A 197 25.12 18.14 -24.49
N ALA A 198 24.68 19.10 -25.29
CA ALA A 198 25.34 19.39 -26.58
C ALA A 198 26.69 20.08 -26.28
N GLU A 199 27.79 19.38 -26.50
CA GLU A 199 29.09 20.07 -26.58
C GLU A 199 29.01 21.06 -27.75
N GLU A 200 29.17 22.34 -27.48
CA GLU A 200 29.37 23.32 -28.56
C GLU A 200 30.64 22.96 -29.31
N PRO A 201 30.57 22.78 -30.64
CA PRO A 201 31.79 22.51 -31.40
C PRO A 201 32.77 23.65 -31.14
N SER A 202 33.95 23.34 -30.63
CA SER A 202 35.02 24.29 -30.49
C SER A 202 35.33 24.87 -31.87
N LEU A 203 34.94 26.11 -32.10
CA LEU A 203 35.38 26.85 -33.28
C LEU A 203 36.92 27.01 -33.21
N SER A 204 37.62 26.08 -33.84
CA SER A 204 39.04 26.29 -34.11
C SER A 204 39.17 27.53 -35.01
N VAL A 205 39.68 28.59 -34.42
CA VAL A 205 40.07 29.78 -35.19
C VAL A 205 41.14 29.34 -36.17
N VAL A 206 40.74 29.13 -37.43
CA VAL A 206 41.70 29.00 -38.53
C VAL A 206 42.42 30.32 -38.63
N GLY A 207 43.66 30.37 -38.16
CA GLY A 207 44.50 31.55 -38.22
C GLY A 207 44.66 32.03 -39.67
N ALA A 208 44.36 33.29 -39.87
CA ALA A 208 44.71 34.01 -41.09
C ALA A 208 46.25 34.16 -41.15
N ASN A 209 46.82 33.60 -42.16
CA ASN A 209 48.14 33.97 -42.66
C ASN A 209 47.96 35.03 -43.78
#